data_8fa71037208a933fc53a5293b041b8a6
#
_entry.id   8fa71037208a933fc53a5293b041b8a6
#
_cell.length_a   1.000
_cell.length_b   1.000
_cell.length_c   1.000
_cell.angle_alpha   90.00
_cell.angle_beta   90.00
_cell.angle_gamma   90.00
#
_symmetry.space_group_name_H-M   'P 1'
#
loop_
_entity.id
_entity.type
_entity.pdbx_description
1 polymer ?
#
loop_
_entity_poly.entity_id
_entity_poly.type
_entity_poly.pdbx_seq_one_letter_code
_entity_poly.pdbx_strand_id
1 'polypeptide(L)'
;MDKKQENLYNELVSKYNFDTLQRFQIRLGLKNNINVSLYAKPEYNHNQMKEIRYGLENKVDVSLYINPKFSSWQMKQICDGLIRKLDVTWYAKLEFDYNQMVQIYIGLKKNLDVSIYARPEYDYMEMLQIRVGLEENLDISLYSRSEFNWEQMNQIMRGLRNNINASLYSNSEFTWEQMEEIRLGLENGIDVSSYLNPSINKKEMKKIRRKLKKKQ
;
A
#
# COMPACT_ATOMS: atom_id res chain seq x y z
N MET A 1 34.70 16.53 -12.26
CA MET A 1 35.13 16.29 -10.87
C MET A 1 36.41 17.05 -10.67
N ASP A 2 36.59 17.70 -9.52
CA ASP A 2 37.87 18.29 -9.14
C ASP A 2 38.87 17.20 -8.66
N LYS A 3 40.12 17.59 -8.38
CA LYS A 3 41.18 16.66 -7.98
C LYS A 3 40.87 15.93 -6.66
N LYS A 4 40.16 16.56 -5.73
CA LYS A 4 39.77 15.96 -4.44
C LYS A 4 38.67 14.90 -4.65
N GLN A 5 37.69 15.18 -5.48
CA GLN A 5 36.63 14.25 -5.86
C GLN A 5 37.17 13.03 -6.61
N GLU A 6 38.17 13.24 -7.51
CA GLU A 6 38.81 12.16 -8.24
C GLU A 6 39.61 11.25 -7.32
N ASN A 7 40.35 11.82 -6.36
CA ASN A 7 41.08 11.04 -5.36
C ASN A 7 40.15 10.18 -4.50
N LEU A 8 39.03 10.76 -4.02
CA LEU A 8 38.02 10.02 -3.24
C LEU A 8 37.37 8.93 -4.08
N TYR A 9 37.07 9.18 -5.35
CA TYR A 9 36.52 8.15 -6.24
C TYR A 9 37.50 6.96 -6.38
N ASN A 10 38.77 7.25 -6.65
CA ASN A 10 39.80 6.22 -6.83
C ASN A 10 40.02 5.40 -5.53
N GLU A 11 40.02 6.07 -4.37
CA GLU A 11 40.08 5.40 -3.06
C GLU A 11 38.90 4.43 -2.89
N LEU A 12 37.66 4.87 -3.10
CA LEU A 12 36.45 4.03 -2.96
C LEU A 12 36.47 2.83 -3.92
N VAL A 13 36.83 3.05 -5.18
CA VAL A 13 36.86 1.99 -6.21
C VAL A 13 38.02 0.99 -5.97
N SER A 14 39.15 1.43 -5.38
CA SER A 14 40.23 0.52 -5.00
C SER A 14 39.89 -0.32 -3.78
N LYS A 15 39.10 0.25 -2.86
CA LYS A 15 38.70 -0.40 -1.61
C LYS A 15 37.56 -1.43 -1.82
N TYR A 16 36.64 -1.16 -2.73
CA TYR A 16 35.44 -1.97 -2.92
C TYR A 16 35.27 -2.37 -4.39
N ASN A 17 34.81 -3.61 -4.62
CA ASN A 17 34.55 -4.11 -5.97
C ASN A 17 33.16 -3.69 -6.45
N PHE A 18 33.00 -2.39 -6.79
CA PHE A 18 31.77 -1.88 -7.35
C PHE A 18 31.59 -2.27 -8.82
N ASP A 19 30.36 -2.59 -9.22
CA ASP A 19 30.00 -2.75 -10.64
C ASP A 19 29.99 -1.40 -11.39
N THR A 20 29.84 -1.47 -12.69
CA THR A 20 29.85 -0.28 -13.56
C THR A 20 28.74 0.71 -13.20
N LEU A 21 27.54 0.23 -12.85
CA LEU A 21 26.38 1.08 -12.53
C LEU A 21 26.53 1.71 -11.14
N GLN A 22 27.06 0.97 -10.18
CA GLN A 22 27.40 1.52 -8.85
C GLN A 22 28.44 2.63 -8.97
N ARG A 23 29.54 2.40 -9.72
CA ARG A 23 30.56 3.41 -10.01
C ARG A 23 29.98 4.66 -10.67
N PHE A 24 29.01 4.48 -11.57
CA PHE A 24 28.30 5.59 -12.19
C PHE A 24 27.53 6.42 -11.15
N GLN A 25 26.81 5.80 -10.21
CA GLN A 25 26.10 6.51 -9.15
C GLN A 25 27.05 7.29 -8.23
N ILE A 26 28.21 6.71 -7.89
CA ILE A 26 29.25 7.38 -7.09
C ILE A 26 29.78 8.62 -7.82
N ARG A 27 30.13 8.48 -9.11
CA ARG A 27 30.62 9.62 -9.93
C ARG A 27 29.59 10.75 -10.02
N LEU A 28 28.30 10.41 -10.22
CA LEU A 28 27.23 11.42 -10.26
C LEU A 28 27.13 12.16 -8.93
N GLY A 29 27.17 11.44 -7.81
CA GLY A 29 27.11 12.07 -6.49
C GLY A 29 28.28 13.01 -6.23
N LEU A 30 29.51 12.57 -6.54
CA LEU A 30 30.70 13.43 -6.41
C LEU A 30 30.58 14.69 -7.28
N LYS A 31 30.17 14.53 -8.54
CA LYS A 31 29.98 15.66 -9.47
C LYS A 31 28.93 16.67 -8.95
N ASN A 32 27.92 16.19 -8.23
CA ASN A 32 26.87 17.03 -7.63
C ASN A 32 27.19 17.46 -6.19
N ASN A 33 28.44 17.27 -5.73
CA ASN A 33 28.90 17.60 -4.37
C ASN A 33 28.10 16.88 -3.25
N ILE A 34 27.62 15.67 -3.53
CA ILE A 34 26.89 14.84 -2.56
C ILE A 34 27.87 14.04 -1.72
N ASN A 35 27.56 13.85 -0.44
CA ASN A 35 28.32 12.97 0.45
C ASN A 35 28.11 11.50 0.06
N VAL A 36 28.94 10.99 -0.84
CA VAL A 36 28.85 9.62 -1.36
C VAL A 36 29.18 8.55 -0.33
N SER A 37 29.89 8.87 0.75
CA SER A 37 30.28 7.89 1.79
C SER A 37 29.06 7.25 2.48
N LEU A 38 27.92 7.90 2.43
CA LEU A 38 26.67 7.38 2.96
C LEU A 38 26.16 6.16 2.20
N TYR A 39 26.37 6.11 0.87
CA TYR A 39 25.84 5.06 0.01
C TYR A 39 26.87 4.33 -0.86
N ALA A 40 28.10 4.82 -0.96
CA ALA A 40 29.19 4.13 -1.68
C ALA A 40 29.69 2.93 -0.87
N LYS A 41 28.82 1.94 -0.73
CA LYS A 41 29.04 0.71 0.02
C LYS A 41 28.54 -0.48 -0.79
N PRO A 42 29.25 -1.62 -0.79
CA PRO A 42 28.95 -2.77 -1.65
C PRO A 42 27.58 -3.42 -1.35
N GLU A 43 27.05 -3.22 -0.15
CA GLU A 43 25.74 -3.75 0.23
C GLU A 43 24.54 -3.10 -0.52
N TYR A 44 24.73 -1.91 -1.11
CA TYR A 44 23.70 -1.25 -1.91
C TYR A 44 23.88 -1.58 -3.38
N ASN A 45 22.85 -2.06 -4.05
CA ASN A 45 22.85 -2.12 -5.51
C ASN A 45 22.73 -0.71 -6.13
N HIS A 46 23.00 -0.58 -7.42
CA HIS A 46 23.00 0.72 -8.10
C HIS A 46 21.67 1.47 -8.05
N ASN A 47 20.52 0.76 -7.99
CA ASN A 47 19.21 1.40 -7.86
C ASN A 47 19.01 1.96 -6.45
N GLN A 48 19.43 1.24 -5.41
CA GLN A 48 19.40 1.73 -4.03
C GLN A 48 20.33 2.95 -3.88
N MET A 49 21.55 2.89 -4.42
CA MET A 49 22.47 4.03 -4.45
C MET A 49 21.86 5.25 -5.15
N LYS A 50 21.13 5.03 -6.25
CA LYS A 50 20.41 6.09 -6.98
C LYS A 50 19.37 6.77 -6.10
N GLU A 51 18.54 5.99 -5.39
CA GLU A 51 17.47 6.57 -4.55
C GLU A 51 18.05 7.32 -3.34
N ILE A 52 19.13 6.80 -2.72
CA ILE A 52 19.82 7.53 -1.62
C ILE A 52 20.45 8.82 -2.15
N ARG A 53 21.18 8.77 -3.28
CA ARG A 53 21.74 9.95 -3.92
C ARG A 53 20.65 11.00 -4.24
N TYR A 54 19.53 10.56 -4.82
CA TYR A 54 18.40 11.43 -5.15
C TYR A 54 17.82 12.13 -3.92
N GLY A 55 17.69 11.43 -2.80
CA GLY A 55 17.27 12.03 -1.53
C GLY A 55 18.25 13.08 -1.01
N LEU A 56 19.55 12.78 -1.06
CA LEU A 56 20.59 13.74 -0.67
C LEU A 56 20.60 15.00 -1.58
N GLU A 57 20.38 14.84 -2.88
CA GLU A 57 20.23 15.95 -3.84
C GLU A 57 19.01 16.82 -3.51
N ASN A 58 17.93 16.22 -3.05
CA ASN A 58 16.72 16.92 -2.61
C ASN A 58 16.77 17.37 -1.15
N LYS A 59 17.90 17.16 -0.46
CA LYS A 59 18.13 17.58 0.93
C LYS A 59 17.12 17.00 1.93
N VAL A 60 16.61 15.79 1.68
CA VAL A 60 15.76 15.08 2.64
C VAL A 60 16.58 14.19 3.56
N ASP A 61 16.01 13.85 4.71
CA ASP A 61 16.66 12.97 5.67
C ASP A 61 16.66 11.51 5.18
N VAL A 62 17.77 11.08 4.59
CA VAL A 62 17.94 9.72 4.09
C VAL A 62 18.09 8.67 5.19
N SER A 63 18.31 9.07 6.46
CA SER A 63 18.50 8.14 7.58
C SER A 63 17.32 7.20 7.78
N LEU A 64 16.12 7.64 7.39
CA LEU A 64 14.88 6.87 7.48
C LEU A 64 14.79 5.68 6.52
N TYR A 65 15.63 5.66 5.45
CA TYR A 65 15.58 4.58 4.47
C TYR A 65 16.96 4.10 3.97
N ILE A 66 18.04 4.62 4.51
CA ILE A 66 19.41 4.20 4.19
C ILE A 66 19.73 2.83 4.85
N ASN A 67 18.97 1.82 4.46
CA ASN A 67 19.08 0.45 4.94
C ASN A 67 19.01 -0.51 3.74
N PRO A 68 20.04 -1.35 3.48
CA PRO A 68 20.09 -2.24 2.32
C PRO A 68 18.96 -3.30 2.29
N LYS A 69 18.24 -3.50 3.40
CA LYS A 69 17.06 -4.38 3.44
C LYS A 69 15.84 -3.79 2.73
N PHE A 70 15.76 -2.46 2.59
CA PHE A 70 14.74 -1.86 1.74
C PHE A 70 15.04 -2.11 0.27
N SER A 71 14.07 -2.52 -0.51
CA SER A 71 14.18 -2.51 -1.97
C SER A 71 14.31 -1.07 -2.49
N SER A 72 14.86 -0.89 -3.68
CA SER A 72 14.94 0.44 -4.30
C SER A 72 13.56 1.09 -4.50
N TRP A 73 12.52 0.29 -4.71
CA TRP A 73 11.12 0.79 -4.80
C TRP A 73 10.60 1.32 -3.47
N GLN A 74 10.88 0.63 -2.37
CA GLN A 74 10.55 1.11 -1.03
C GLN A 74 11.32 2.39 -0.70
N MET A 75 12.65 2.42 -0.97
CA MET A 75 13.48 3.63 -0.80
C MET A 75 12.92 4.81 -1.60
N LYS A 76 12.56 4.57 -2.86
CA LYS A 76 11.93 5.58 -3.71
C LYS A 76 10.64 6.11 -3.10
N GLN A 77 9.77 5.23 -2.63
CA GLN A 77 8.47 5.60 -2.04
C GLN A 77 8.65 6.46 -0.79
N ILE A 78 9.63 6.12 0.08
CA ILE A 78 9.94 6.90 1.28
C ILE A 78 10.53 8.25 0.89
N CYS A 79 11.48 8.28 -0.06
CA CYS A 79 12.09 9.51 -0.56
C CYS A 79 11.04 10.47 -1.15
N ASP A 80 10.14 9.97 -1.99
CA ASP A 80 9.05 10.76 -2.60
C ASP A 80 8.11 11.35 -1.52
N GLY A 81 7.87 10.61 -0.43
CA GLY A 81 7.11 11.10 0.73
C GLY A 81 7.83 12.24 1.46
N LEU A 82 9.11 12.06 1.74
CA LEU A 82 9.94 13.09 2.38
C LEU A 82 10.02 14.38 1.57
N ILE A 83 10.21 14.28 0.24
CA ILE A 83 10.21 15.44 -0.66
C ILE A 83 8.88 16.19 -0.58
N ARG A 84 7.77 15.47 -0.40
CA ARG A 84 6.43 16.05 -0.25
C ARG A 84 6.10 16.47 1.19
N LYS A 85 7.04 16.30 2.13
CA LYS A 85 6.86 16.61 3.56
C LYS A 85 5.73 15.82 4.21
N LEU A 86 5.47 14.59 3.75
CA LEU A 86 4.54 13.66 4.38
C LEU A 86 5.21 13.00 5.59
N ASP A 87 4.41 12.60 6.58
CA ASP A 87 4.90 11.81 7.71
C ASP A 87 5.15 10.36 7.26
N VAL A 88 6.37 10.11 6.78
CA VAL A 88 6.78 8.80 6.28
C VAL A 88 6.96 7.76 7.40
N THR A 89 6.95 8.16 8.68
CA THR A 89 7.12 7.24 9.82
C THR A 89 6.01 6.19 9.88
N TRP A 90 4.88 6.48 9.25
CA TRP A 90 3.78 5.53 9.11
C TRP A 90 4.15 4.31 8.27
N TYR A 91 5.03 4.45 7.27
CA TYR A 91 5.33 3.36 6.34
C TYR A 91 6.82 3.12 6.06
N ALA A 92 7.75 3.96 6.53
CA ALA A 92 9.19 3.74 6.40
C ALA A 92 9.67 2.61 7.33
N LYS A 93 9.11 1.43 7.18
CA LYS A 93 9.30 0.25 8.02
C LYS A 93 9.45 -0.99 7.14
N LEU A 94 10.35 -1.90 7.51
CA LEU A 94 10.65 -3.11 6.73
C LEU A 94 9.50 -4.12 6.69
N GLU A 95 8.55 -4.00 7.61
CA GLU A 95 7.38 -4.88 7.71
C GLU A 95 6.34 -4.62 6.60
N PHE A 96 6.37 -3.43 5.96
CA PHE A 96 5.51 -3.12 4.84
C PHE A 96 6.19 -3.45 3.51
N ASP A 97 5.48 -4.09 2.61
CA ASP A 97 5.91 -4.20 1.22
C ASP A 97 5.71 -2.86 0.46
N TYR A 98 6.22 -2.80 -0.77
CA TYR A 98 6.10 -1.60 -1.60
C TYR A 98 4.64 -1.21 -1.88
N ASN A 99 3.74 -2.17 -2.13
CA ASN A 99 2.35 -1.89 -2.46
C ASN A 99 1.58 -1.37 -1.25
N GLN A 100 1.85 -1.92 -0.06
CA GLN A 100 1.31 -1.42 1.22
C GLN A 100 1.79 0.02 1.47
N MET A 101 3.11 0.30 1.29
CA MET A 101 3.65 1.66 1.40
C MET A 101 2.97 2.64 0.45
N VAL A 102 2.64 2.22 -0.78
CA VAL A 102 1.91 3.04 -1.76
C VAL A 102 0.52 3.40 -1.25
N GLN A 103 -0.22 2.45 -0.63
CA GLN A 103 -1.55 2.75 -0.10
C GLN A 103 -1.49 3.79 1.03
N ILE A 104 -0.53 3.64 1.95
CA ILE A 104 -0.35 4.58 3.06
C ILE A 104 0.08 5.97 2.53
N TYR A 105 1.03 6.02 1.62
CA TYR A 105 1.46 7.27 0.96
C TYR A 105 0.30 8.02 0.28
N ILE A 106 -0.57 7.30 -0.45
CA ILE A 106 -1.74 7.92 -1.10
C ILE A 106 -2.69 8.50 -0.05
N GLY A 107 -2.93 7.78 1.04
CA GLY A 107 -3.77 8.26 2.14
C GLY A 107 -3.22 9.53 2.79
N LEU A 108 -1.93 9.53 3.14
CA LEU A 108 -1.26 10.72 3.69
C LEU A 108 -1.35 11.92 2.73
N LYS A 109 -1.17 11.69 1.44
CA LYS A 109 -1.26 12.71 0.41
C LYS A 109 -2.67 13.33 0.29
N LYS A 110 -3.69 12.56 0.68
CA LYS A 110 -5.10 12.99 0.71
C LYS A 110 -5.57 13.43 2.10
N ASN A 111 -4.66 13.53 3.08
CA ASN A 111 -4.96 13.84 4.47
C ASN A 111 -5.97 12.90 5.12
N LEU A 112 -5.96 11.62 4.75
CA LEU A 112 -6.78 10.58 5.38
C LEU A 112 -6.14 10.10 6.68
N ASP A 113 -6.95 9.59 7.60
CA ASP A 113 -6.45 8.91 8.80
C ASP A 113 -5.89 7.52 8.43
N VAL A 114 -4.58 7.48 8.17
CA VAL A 114 -3.89 6.25 7.82
C VAL A 114 -3.73 5.28 8.99
N SER A 115 -3.91 5.75 10.25
CA SER A 115 -3.76 4.91 11.44
C SER A 115 -4.71 3.71 11.45
N ILE A 116 -5.81 3.82 10.73
CA ILE A 116 -6.85 2.79 10.63
C ILE A 116 -6.33 1.57 9.85
N TYR A 117 -5.50 1.78 8.82
CA TYR A 117 -5.09 0.72 7.91
C TYR A 117 -3.58 0.59 7.68
N ALA A 118 -2.75 1.50 8.22
CA ALA A 118 -1.29 1.39 8.17
C ALA A 118 -0.80 0.30 9.15
N ARG A 119 -1.21 -0.94 8.91
CA ARG A 119 -0.97 -2.12 9.73
C ARG A 119 -0.46 -3.25 8.85
N PRO A 120 0.67 -3.90 9.18
CA PRO A 120 1.28 -4.95 8.35
C PRO A 120 0.39 -6.17 8.09
N GLU A 121 -0.58 -6.43 8.98
CA GLU A 121 -1.53 -7.54 8.86
C GLU A 121 -2.54 -7.37 7.71
N TYR A 122 -2.77 -6.15 7.24
CA TYR A 122 -3.57 -5.91 6.04
C TYR A 122 -2.71 -6.07 4.79
N ASP A 123 -3.18 -6.83 3.82
CA ASP A 123 -2.56 -6.79 2.51
C ASP A 123 -2.87 -5.46 1.78
N TYR A 124 -2.18 -5.20 0.67
CA TYR A 124 -2.35 -3.93 -0.04
C TYR A 124 -3.75 -3.75 -0.66
N MET A 125 -4.47 -4.84 -0.95
CA MET A 125 -5.84 -4.81 -1.48
C MET A 125 -6.85 -4.45 -0.37
N GLU A 126 -6.65 -4.99 0.82
CA GLU A 126 -7.43 -4.64 2.02
C GLU A 126 -7.22 -3.17 2.40
N MET A 127 -5.95 -2.73 2.44
CA MET A 127 -5.61 -1.31 2.62
C MET A 127 -6.27 -0.42 1.56
N LEU A 128 -6.31 -0.86 0.30
CA LEU A 128 -6.98 -0.16 -0.79
C LEU A 128 -8.48 0.00 -0.52
N GLN A 129 -9.17 -1.07 -0.08
CA GLN A 129 -10.61 -0.99 0.20
C GLN A 129 -10.89 0.01 1.35
N ILE A 130 -10.11 -0.05 2.43
CA ILE A 130 -10.29 0.87 3.57
C ILE A 130 -9.99 2.30 3.14
N ARG A 131 -8.88 2.54 2.44
CA ARG A 131 -8.50 3.88 1.95
C ARG A 131 -9.58 4.48 1.04
N VAL A 132 -10.11 3.69 0.10
CA VAL A 132 -11.18 4.16 -0.81
C VAL A 132 -12.45 4.46 -0.04
N GLY A 133 -12.81 3.64 0.94
CA GLY A 133 -13.96 3.93 1.81
C GLY A 133 -13.80 5.24 2.58
N LEU A 134 -12.61 5.52 3.11
CA LEU A 134 -12.29 6.81 3.75
C LEU A 134 -12.38 7.98 2.77
N GLU A 135 -11.89 7.83 1.54
CA GLU A 135 -11.99 8.85 0.48
C GLU A 135 -13.44 9.20 0.12
N GLU A 136 -14.32 8.22 0.21
CA GLU A 136 -15.74 8.35 -0.12
C GLU A 136 -16.62 8.64 1.11
N ASN A 137 -16.02 8.80 2.30
CA ASN A 137 -16.71 9.02 3.58
C ASN A 137 -17.76 7.92 3.89
N LEU A 138 -17.45 6.67 3.53
CA LEU A 138 -18.28 5.51 3.87
C LEU A 138 -18.04 5.07 5.32
N ASP A 139 -19.03 4.36 5.89
CA ASP A 139 -18.88 3.74 7.21
C ASP A 139 -17.96 2.52 7.13
N ILE A 140 -16.65 2.79 7.22
CA ILE A 140 -15.61 1.74 7.16
C ILE A 140 -15.63 0.84 8.39
N SER A 141 -16.26 1.21 9.50
CA SER A 141 -16.32 0.40 10.72
C SER A 141 -16.94 -0.99 10.49
N LEU A 142 -17.75 -1.08 9.45
CA LEU A 142 -18.40 -2.34 9.06
C LEU A 142 -17.43 -3.35 8.44
N TYR A 143 -16.24 -2.93 7.94
CA TYR A 143 -15.35 -3.83 7.23
C TYR A 143 -13.85 -3.61 7.46
N SER A 144 -13.42 -2.54 8.12
CA SER A 144 -12.01 -2.28 8.43
C SER A 144 -11.49 -3.18 9.57
N ARG A 145 -11.70 -4.48 9.44
CA ARG A 145 -11.35 -5.52 10.41
C ARG A 145 -10.58 -6.64 9.71
N SER A 146 -9.54 -7.16 10.36
CA SER A 146 -8.62 -8.16 9.78
C SER A 146 -9.25 -9.53 9.51
N GLU A 147 -10.46 -9.79 10.00
CA GLU A 147 -11.20 -11.01 9.70
C GLU A 147 -11.84 -11.02 8.30
N PHE A 148 -11.92 -9.87 7.62
CA PHE A 148 -12.40 -9.78 6.24
C PHE A 148 -11.23 -9.77 5.27
N ASN A 149 -11.35 -10.54 4.19
CA ASN A 149 -10.47 -10.38 3.04
C ASN A 149 -10.96 -9.22 2.13
N TRP A 150 -10.12 -8.80 1.20
CA TRP A 150 -10.42 -7.66 0.34
C TRP A 150 -11.67 -7.84 -0.52
N GLU A 151 -12.03 -9.07 -0.94
CA GLU A 151 -13.25 -9.35 -1.70
C GLU A 151 -14.50 -9.12 -0.86
N GLN A 152 -14.49 -9.56 0.41
CA GLN A 152 -15.56 -9.32 1.36
C GLN A 152 -15.72 -7.84 1.66
N MET A 153 -14.60 -7.15 1.94
CA MET A 153 -14.57 -5.69 2.13
C MET A 153 -15.18 -4.96 0.93
N ASN A 154 -14.83 -5.39 -0.29
CA ASN A 154 -15.37 -4.82 -1.52
C ASN A 154 -16.90 -4.98 -1.64
N GLN A 155 -17.45 -6.14 -1.26
CA GLN A 155 -18.91 -6.34 -1.28
C GLN A 155 -19.63 -5.42 -0.28
N ILE A 156 -19.07 -5.24 0.92
CA ILE A 156 -19.64 -4.35 1.94
C ILE A 156 -19.55 -2.90 1.45
N MET A 157 -18.40 -2.46 0.95
CA MET A 157 -18.18 -1.12 0.41
C MET A 157 -19.16 -0.81 -0.75
N ARG A 158 -19.38 -1.76 -1.67
CA ARG A 158 -20.34 -1.61 -2.78
C ARG A 158 -21.77 -1.43 -2.28
N GLY A 159 -22.16 -2.15 -1.22
CA GLY A 159 -23.46 -1.96 -0.59
C GLY A 159 -23.62 -0.56 0.01
N LEU A 160 -22.61 -0.10 0.74
CA LEU A 160 -22.59 1.25 1.32
C LEU A 160 -22.72 2.34 0.26
N ARG A 161 -21.99 2.23 -0.86
CA ARG A 161 -22.10 3.15 -2.02
C ARG A 161 -23.52 3.23 -2.59
N ASN A 162 -24.23 2.11 -2.57
CA ASN A 162 -25.60 2.00 -3.08
C ASN A 162 -26.66 2.26 -2.01
N ASN A 163 -26.26 2.79 -0.83
CA ASN A 163 -27.13 3.03 0.32
C ASN A 163 -27.89 1.78 0.80
N ILE A 164 -27.27 0.60 0.64
CA ILE A 164 -27.81 -0.68 1.11
C ILE A 164 -27.39 -0.89 2.56
N ASN A 165 -28.30 -1.47 3.35
CA ASN A 165 -27.98 -1.86 4.72
C ASN A 165 -26.94 -3.01 4.72
N ALA A 166 -25.65 -2.64 4.61
CA ALA A 166 -24.54 -3.58 4.55
C ALA A 166 -24.31 -4.32 5.88
N SER A 167 -24.81 -3.80 7.01
CA SER A 167 -24.66 -4.45 8.32
C SER A 167 -25.32 -5.84 8.37
N LEU A 168 -26.31 -6.09 7.52
CA LEU A 168 -26.97 -7.40 7.44
C LEU A 168 -26.04 -8.53 6.99
N TYR A 169 -25.01 -8.23 6.20
CA TYR A 169 -24.08 -9.23 5.68
C TYR A 169 -22.60 -8.90 5.98
N SER A 170 -22.33 -7.90 6.80
CA SER A 170 -20.99 -7.61 7.34
C SER A 170 -20.62 -8.63 8.42
N ASN A 171 -20.49 -9.91 8.01
CA ASN A 171 -20.09 -11.04 8.83
C ASN A 171 -19.10 -11.90 8.05
N SER A 172 -17.90 -12.11 8.60
CA SER A 172 -16.80 -12.84 7.96
C SER A 172 -17.10 -14.33 7.70
N GLU A 173 -18.16 -14.89 8.30
CA GLU A 173 -18.64 -16.23 7.98
C GLU A 173 -19.24 -16.36 6.57
N PHE A 174 -19.73 -15.26 5.99
CA PHE A 174 -20.16 -15.24 4.60
C PHE A 174 -18.96 -15.18 3.66
N THR A 175 -18.93 -16.01 2.63
CA THR A 175 -17.99 -15.81 1.53
C THR A 175 -18.34 -14.53 0.76
N TRP A 176 -17.38 -13.93 0.06
CA TRP A 176 -17.66 -12.73 -0.74
C TRP A 176 -18.75 -12.97 -1.78
N GLU A 177 -18.88 -14.19 -2.32
CA GLU A 177 -19.94 -14.53 -3.28
C GLU A 177 -21.33 -14.63 -2.63
N GLN A 178 -21.40 -15.07 -1.37
CA GLN A 178 -22.64 -15.04 -0.60
C GLN A 178 -23.04 -13.61 -0.30
N MET A 179 -22.10 -12.77 0.12
CA MET A 179 -22.31 -11.34 0.31
C MET A 179 -22.80 -10.67 -0.97
N GLU A 180 -22.25 -11.03 -2.14
CA GLU A 180 -22.74 -10.54 -3.44
C GLU A 180 -24.21 -10.87 -3.68
N GLU A 181 -24.64 -12.11 -3.43
CA GLU A 181 -26.02 -12.52 -3.64
C GLU A 181 -26.98 -11.81 -2.65
N ILE A 182 -26.56 -11.57 -1.40
CA ILE A 182 -27.33 -10.79 -0.43
C ILE A 182 -27.43 -9.35 -0.86
N ARG A 183 -26.30 -8.70 -1.20
CA ARG A 183 -26.26 -7.33 -1.70
C ARG A 183 -27.16 -7.13 -2.91
N LEU A 184 -27.06 -8.01 -3.91
CA LEU A 184 -27.92 -7.97 -5.11
C LEU A 184 -29.40 -8.17 -4.78
N GLY A 185 -29.74 -8.89 -3.73
CA GLY A 185 -31.12 -8.99 -3.23
C GLY A 185 -31.62 -7.67 -2.70
N LEU A 186 -30.86 -7.08 -1.78
CA LEU A 186 -31.19 -5.79 -1.15
C LEU A 186 -31.27 -4.66 -2.18
N GLU A 187 -30.34 -4.60 -3.15
CA GLU A 187 -30.36 -3.62 -4.26
C GLU A 187 -31.62 -3.70 -5.13
N ASN A 188 -32.25 -4.88 -5.20
CA ASN A 188 -33.49 -5.09 -5.92
C ASN A 188 -34.73 -5.05 -4.99
N GLY A 189 -34.62 -4.58 -3.74
CA GLY A 189 -35.71 -4.51 -2.79
C GLY A 189 -36.27 -5.86 -2.33
N ILE A 190 -35.49 -6.94 -2.48
CA ILE A 190 -35.89 -8.29 -2.11
C ILE A 190 -35.62 -8.50 -0.61
N ASP A 191 -36.59 -9.08 0.11
CA ASP A 191 -36.38 -9.56 1.46
C ASP A 191 -35.38 -10.74 1.43
N VAL A 192 -34.22 -10.55 2.02
CA VAL A 192 -33.10 -11.51 2.03
C VAL A 192 -33.19 -12.50 3.19
N SER A 193 -34.11 -12.32 4.15
CA SER A 193 -34.20 -13.09 5.40
C SER A 193 -34.20 -14.62 5.19
N SER A 194 -34.83 -15.09 4.09
CA SER A 194 -34.92 -16.51 3.78
C SER A 194 -33.61 -17.17 3.33
N TYR A 195 -32.57 -16.37 3.02
CA TYR A 195 -31.24 -16.88 2.62
C TYR A 195 -30.07 -16.15 3.28
N LEU A 196 -30.35 -15.31 4.27
CA LEU A 196 -29.34 -14.62 5.07
C LEU A 196 -28.72 -15.60 6.10
N ASN A 197 -28.04 -16.63 5.61
CA ASN A 197 -27.45 -17.69 6.43
C ASN A 197 -26.17 -18.21 5.77
N PRO A 198 -24.99 -18.15 6.44
CA PRO A 198 -23.70 -18.61 5.90
C PRO A 198 -23.70 -20.10 5.48
N SER A 199 -24.59 -20.93 6.06
CA SER A 199 -24.70 -22.33 5.68
C SER A 199 -25.34 -22.56 4.31
N ILE A 200 -25.99 -21.56 3.73
CA ILE A 200 -26.59 -21.63 2.39
C ILE A 200 -25.54 -21.24 1.36
N ASN A 201 -25.16 -22.16 0.47
CA ASN A 201 -24.16 -21.86 -0.54
C ASN A 201 -24.65 -20.82 -1.57
N LYS A 202 -23.70 -20.12 -2.22
CA LYS A 202 -23.97 -19.09 -3.26
C LYS A 202 -25.00 -19.52 -4.29
N LYS A 203 -24.89 -20.77 -4.78
CA LYS A 203 -25.78 -21.27 -5.86
C LYS A 203 -27.25 -21.35 -5.42
N GLU A 204 -27.48 -21.76 -4.20
CA GLU A 204 -28.83 -21.83 -3.63
C GLU A 204 -29.34 -20.41 -3.29
N MET A 205 -28.52 -19.56 -2.68
CA MET A 205 -28.87 -18.14 -2.46
C MET A 205 -29.32 -17.47 -3.76
N LYS A 206 -28.58 -17.66 -4.84
CA LYS A 206 -28.90 -17.12 -6.18
C LYS A 206 -30.26 -17.65 -6.69
N LYS A 207 -30.54 -18.93 -6.47
CA LYS A 207 -31.83 -19.54 -6.87
C LYS A 207 -33.00 -18.96 -6.09
N ILE A 208 -32.84 -18.80 -4.76
CA ILE A 208 -33.87 -18.21 -3.90
C ILE A 208 -34.10 -16.75 -4.32
N ARG A 209 -33.05 -15.94 -4.44
CA ARG A 209 -33.13 -14.53 -4.87
C ARG A 209 -33.88 -14.38 -6.20
N ARG A 210 -33.56 -15.20 -7.21
CA ARG A 210 -34.23 -15.20 -8.52
C ARG A 210 -35.70 -15.56 -8.43
N LYS A 211 -36.06 -16.53 -7.55
CA LYS A 211 -37.44 -16.92 -7.33
C LYS A 211 -38.24 -15.80 -6.66
N LEU A 212 -37.67 -15.11 -5.67
CA LEU A 212 -38.30 -14.00 -4.99
C LEU A 212 -38.51 -12.82 -5.94
N LYS A 213 -37.49 -12.49 -6.78
CA LYS A 213 -37.61 -11.41 -7.78
C LYS A 213 -38.75 -11.61 -8.79
N LYS A 214 -39.12 -12.86 -9.12
CA LYS A 214 -40.23 -13.16 -10.03
C LYS A 214 -41.60 -13.00 -9.39
N LYS A 215 -41.66 -12.86 -8.06
CA LYS A 215 -42.92 -12.71 -7.32
C LYS A 215 -43.26 -11.26 -6.96
N GLN A 216 -42.30 -10.35 -7.21
CA GLN A 216 -42.53 -8.89 -7.18
C GLN A 216 -43.12 -8.40 -8.48
#